data_0e5e70796e25a0035b85251c07f1bd1a
#
_entry.id   0e5e70796e25a0035b85251c07f1bd1a
#
_cell.length_a   1.000
_cell.length_b   1.000
_cell.length_c   1.000
_cell.angle_alpha   90.00
_cell.angle_beta   90.00
_cell.angle_gamma   90.00
#
_symmetry.space_group_name_H-M   'P 1'
#
loop_
_entity.id
_entity.type
_entity.pdbx_description
1 polymer ?
#
loop_
_entity_poly.entity_id
_entity_poly.type
_entity_poly.pdbx_seq_one_letter_code
_entity_poly.pdbx_strand_id
1 'polypeptide(L)'
;MRDGQAALERFRRDYPDAVPVMPDLAGEFDRNPVGSMVTVRCWPWALGGRFALLGDAAHAIVPFYGQGANASFEDCESLVDALERHPTDVAKAIDEYQHDRKPNADAIADMALANFVEMCDKTAHLSFKLKKKLDHALNRWMPNAFVPLYDLVSFTTVPYAKARARARRQDRLVLDAAIALGALLVVAAAFVGDRLLRAPGSTP
;
A
#
# COMPACT_ATOMS: atom_id res chain seq x y z
N MET A 1 -26.57 2.00 -1.88
CA MET A 1 -27.74 1.25 -2.34
C MET A 1 -28.64 1.10 -1.10
N ARG A 2 -29.96 1.27 -1.24
CA ARG A 2 -30.88 1.28 -0.09
C ARG A 2 -31.54 -0.09 0.12
N ASP A 3 -31.74 -0.84 -0.95
CA ASP A 3 -32.40 -2.15 -0.97
C ASP A 3 -31.95 -2.96 -2.20
N GLY A 4 -32.39 -4.21 -2.28
CA GLY A 4 -32.02 -5.14 -3.33
C GLY A 4 -32.45 -4.71 -4.73
N GLN A 5 -33.58 -3.98 -4.87
CA GLN A 5 -34.02 -3.47 -6.16
C GLN A 5 -33.08 -2.37 -6.67
N ALA A 6 -32.71 -1.44 -5.81
CA ALA A 6 -31.71 -0.42 -6.13
C ALA A 6 -30.34 -1.03 -6.47
N ALA A 7 -29.98 -2.14 -5.81
CA ALA A 7 -28.79 -2.91 -6.16
C ALA A 7 -28.88 -3.51 -7.55
N LEU A 8 -29.99 -4.18 -7.87
CA LEU A 8 -30.24 -4.80 -9.16
C LEU A 8 -30.24 -3.79 -10.32
N GLU A 9 -30.88 -2.63 -10.13
CA GLU A 9 -30.88 -1.53 -11.10
C GLU A 9 -29.46 -1.00 -11.34
N ARG A 10 -28.66 -0.84 -10.28
CA ARG A 10 -27.28 -0.45 -10.37
C ARG A 10 -26.44 -1.45 -11.16
N PHE A 11 -26.58 -2.74 -10.87
CA PHE A 11 -25.87 -3.80 -11.59
C PHE A 11 -26.27 -3.88 -13.06
N ARG A 12 -27.58 -3.76 -13.38
CA ARG A 12 -28.04 -3.71 -14.77
C ARG A 12 -27.43 -2.57 -15.58
N ARG A 13 -27.17 -1.44 -14.94
CA ARG A 13 -26.59 -0.26 -15.59
C ARG A 13 -25.07 -0.38 -15.73
N ASP A 14 -24.39 -0.78 -14.66
CA ASP A 14 -22.93 -0.66 -14.57
C ASP A 14 -22.22 -2.00 -14.90
N TYR A 15 -22.92 -3.13 -14.71
CA TYR A 15 -22.39 -4.50 -14.88
C TYR A 15 -23.43 -5.43 -15.51
N PRO A 16 -23.96 -5.14 -16.71
CA PRO A 16 -25.08 -5.88 -17.29
C PRO A 16 -24.80 -7.36 -17.55
N ASP A 17 -23.58 -7.70 -17.80
CA ASP A 17 -23.07 -9.07 -18.02
C ASP A 17 -22.96 -9.91 -16.71
N ALA A 18 -22.89 -9.27 -15.55
CA ALA A 18 -22.91 -9.96 -14.26
C ALA A 18 -24.32 -10.41 -13.84
N VAL A 19 -25.37 -9.67 -14.23
CA VAL A 19 -26.75 -9.94 -13.78
C VAL A 19 -27.24 -11.35 -14.12
N PRO A 20 -27.00 -11.92 -15.33
CA PRO A 20 -27.45 -13.26 -15.66
C PRO A 20 -26.84 -14.38 -14.79
N VAL A 21 -25.66 -14.15 -14.20
CA VAL A 21 -24.98 -15.13 -13.32
C VAL A 21 -25.28 -14.91 -11.85
N MET A 22 -26.12 -13.92 -11.52
CA MET A 22 -26.56 -13.56 -10.15
C MET A 22 -28.10 -13.55 -10.10
N PRO A 23 -28.79 -14.71 -10.22
CA PRO A 23 -30.24 -14.76 -10.45
C PRO A 23 -31.10 -14.21 -9.29
N ASP A 24 -30.60 -14.24 -8.07
CA ASP A 24 -31.28 -13.71 -6.87
C ASP A 24 -30.55 -12.53 -6.24
N LEU A 25 -29.87 -11.71 -7.03
CA LEU A 25 -29.08 -10.56 -6.56
C LEU A 25 -29.88 -9.66 -5.59
N ALA A 26 -31.13 -9.35 -5.92
CA ALA A 26 -31.96 -8.48 -5.07
C ALA A 26 -32.30 -9.13 -3.74
N GLY A 27 -32.74 -10.40 -3.75
CA GLY A 27 -33.06 -11.14 -2.54
C GLY A 27 -31.85 -11.40 -1.65
N GLU A 28 -30.71 -11.73 -2.23
CA GLU A 28 -29.46 -11.90 -1.48
C GLU A 28 -28.98 -10.60 -0.84
N PHE A 29 -29.08 -9.48 -1.56
CA PHE A 29 -28.71 -8.18 -1.04
C PHE A 29 -29.56 -7.78 0.18
N ASP A 30 -30.87 -8.08 0.16
CA ASP A 30 -31.76 -7.75 1.26
C ASP A 30 -31.61 -8.70 2.47
N ARG A 31 -31.27 -9.98 2.22
CA ARG A 31 -31.09 -10.97 3.29
C ARG A 31 -29.74 -10.91 3.97
N ASN A 32 -28.69 -10.58 3.24
CA ASN A 32 -27.34 -10.61 3.76
C ASN A 32 -27.00 -9.30 4.50
N PRO A 33 -26.47 -9.39 5.72
CA PRO A 33 -26.08 -8.19 6.46
C PRO A 33 -24.88 -7.50 5.79
N VAL A 34 -24.90 -6.18 5.80
CA VAL A 34 -23.74 -5.38 5.37
C VAL A 34 -22.67 -5.50 6.45
N GLY A 35 -21.54 -6.12 6.09
CA GLY A 35 -20.38 -6.22 6.97
C GLY A 35 -19.64 -4.89 7.09
N SER A 36 -19.08 -4.63 8.26
CA SER A 36 -18.17 -3.51 8.50
C SER A 36 -16.73 -3.98 8.38
N MET A 37 -15.90 -3.19 7.70
CA MET A 37 -14.45 -3.42 7.68
C MET A 37 -13.82 -2.62 8.81
N VAL A 38 -13.08 -3.29 9.68
CA VAL A 38 -12.46 -2.68 10.85
C VAL A 38 -10.96 -2.91 10.81
N THR A 39 -10.18 -1.89 11.13
CA THR A 39 -8.76 -2.01 11.44
C THR A 39 -8.58 -1.95 12.94
N VAL A 40 -7.98 -2.97 13.52
CA VAL A 40 -7.64 -3.01 14.96
C VAL A 40 -6.19 -2.60 15.12
N ARG A 41 -5.94 -1.72 16.09
CA ARG A 41 -4.59 -1.35 16.51
C ARG A 41 -4.58 -1.25 18.02
N CYS A 42 -3.85 -2.11 18.68
CA CYS A 42 -3.70 -2.08 20.12
C CYS A 42 -2.22 -2.11 20.54
N TRP A 43 -2.01 -1.78 21.77
CA TRP A 43 -0.72 -1.84 22.45
C TRP A 43 -0.93 -1.73 23.97
N PRO A 44 -0.22 -2.47 24.80
CA PRO A 44 0.74 -3.54 24.43
C PRO A 44 0.03 -4.81 23.93
N TRP A 45 0.76 -5.70 23.25
CA TRP A 45 0.28 -7.02 22.84
C TRP A 45 0.55 -8.09 23.90
N ALA A 46 1.38 -7.78 24.87
CA ALA A 46 1.79 -8.67 25.93
C ALA A 46 1.27 -8.20 27.31
N LEU A 47 0.90 -9.13 28.16
CA LEU A 47 0.49 -8.86 29.52
C LEU A 47 1.23 -9.79 30.50
N GLY A 48 2.06 -9.18 31.37
CA GLY A 48 2.73 -9.87 32.48
C GLY A 48 3.63 -11.03 32.07
N GLY A 49 4.10 -11.07 30.81
CA GLY A 49 4.95 -12.14 30.28
C GLY A 49 4.24 -13.52 30.19
N ARG A 50 2.90 -13.56 30.23
CA ARG A 50 2.10 -14.79 30.22
C ARG A 50 1.08 -14.84 29.09
N PHE A 51 0.74 -13.70 28.53
CA PHE A 51 -0.21 -13.55 27.42
C PHE A 51 0.43 -12.76 26.30
N ALA A 52 0.18 -13.21 25.08
CA ALA A 52 0.52 -12.47 23.87
C ALA A 52 -0.68 -12.50 22.91
N LEU A 53 -0.96 -11.36 22.27
CA LEU A 53 -1.90 -11.27 21.14
C LEU A 53 -1.15 -11.52 19.86
N LEU A 54 -1.77 -12.27 18.94
CA LEU A 54 -1.25 -12.56 17.60
C LEU A 54 -2.33 -12.32 16.54
N GLY A 55 -1.89 -12.01 15.33
CA GLY A 55 -2.77 -11.87 14.17
C GLY A 55 -3.86 -10.84 14.38
N ASP A 56 -5.08 -11.16 13.92
CA ASP A 56 -6.22 -10.24 13.96
C ASP A 56 -6.60 -9.78 15.38
N ALA A 57 -6.28 -10.56 16.41
CA ALA A 57 -6.47 -10.14 17.80
C ALA A 57 -5.59 -8.95 18.18
N ALA A 58 -4.42 -8.81 17.56
CA ALA A 58 -3.46 -7.73 17.80
C ALA A 58 -3.59 -6.59 16.78
N HIS A 59 -3.86 -6.94 15.52
CA HIS A 59 -3.78 -6.01 14.39
C HIS A 59 -4.65 -6.41 13.20
N ALA A 60 -5.95 -6.63 13.39
CA ALA A 60 -6.84 -6.86 12.25
C ALA A 60 -6.74 -5.73 11.24
N ILE A 61 -6.58 -6.06 9.96
CA ILE A 61 -6.41 -5.10 8.87
C ILE A 61 -7.49 -5.27 7.80
N VAL A 62 -7.85 -4.18 7.15
CA VAL A 62 -8.75 -4.22 6.00
C VAL A 62 -8.13 -4.99 4.83
N PRO A 63 -8.92 -5.73 4.01
CA PRO A 63 -8.42 -6.75 3.08
C PRO A 63 -7.79 -6.20 1.80
N PHE A 64 -7.63 -4.89 1.66
CA PHE A 64 -7.24 -4.24 0.40
C PHE A 64 -5.81 -4.55 -0.08
N TYR A 65 -4.97 -5.11 0.77
CA TYR A 65 -3.64 -5.61 0.39
C TYR A 65 -3.55 -7.14 0.34
N GLY A 66 -4.55 -7.85 0.89
CA GLY A 66 -4.56 -9.31 0.95
C GLY A 66 -3.51 -9.92 1.88
N GLN A 67 -2.97 -9.16 2.83
CA GLN A 67 -1.82 -9.56 3.65
C GLN A 67 -2.16 -9.91 5.11
N GLY A 68 -3.44 -9.94 5.51
CA GLY A 68 -3.82 -10.21 6.90
C GLY A 68 -3.34 -11.58 7.40
N ALA A 69 -3.62 -12.64 6.64
CA ALA A 69 -3.17 -13.99 6.98
C ALA A 69 -1.63 -14.10 6.99
N ASN A 70 -0.96 -13.52 5.99
CA ASN A 70 0.51 -13.54 5.93
C ASN A 70 1.13 -12.83 7.13
N ALA A 71 0.62 -11.66 7.52
CA ALA A 71 1.08 -10.94 8.70
C ALA A 71 0.88 -11.76 9.98
N SER A 72 -0.23 -12.51 10.08
CA SER A 72 -0.50 -13.40 11.21
C SER A 72 0.46 -14.60 11.25
N PHE A 73 0.83 -15.18 10.10
CA PHE A 73 1.85 -16.24 10.03
C PHE A 73 3.24 -15.73 10.39
N GLU A 74 3.61 -14.52 9.94
CA GLU A 74 4.86 -13.88 10.34
C GLU A 74 4.91 -13.61 11.86
N ASP A 75 3.77 -13.31 12.50
CA ASP A 75 3.70 -13.19 13.96
C ASP A 75 4.03 -14.52 14.66
N CYS A 76 3.48 -15.63 14.15
CA CYS A 76 3.78 -16.95 14.69
C CYS A 76 5.27 -17.29 14.56
N GLU A 77 5.86 -17.04 13.39
CA GLU A 77 7.28 -17.25 13.13
C GLU A 77 8.14 -16.40 14.08
N SER A 78 7.86 -15.10 14.17
CA SER A 78 8.60 -14.17 15.04
C SER A 78 8.51 -14.55 16.53
N LEU A 79 7.33 -15.02 16.98
CA LEU A 79 7.16 -15.48 18.37
C LEU A 79 7.96 -16.77 18.64
N VAL A 80 7.91 -17.73 17.70
CA VAL A 80 8.70 -18.97 17.82
C VAL A 80 10.19 -18.67 17.87
N ASP A 81 10.67 -17.85 16.95
CA ASP A 81 12.08 -17.41 16.94
C ASP A 81 12.50 -16.74 18.24
N ALA A 82 11.62 -15.89 18.81
CA ALA A 82 11.89 -15.22 20.08
C ALA A 82 11.94 -16.23 21.25
N LEU A 83 11.04 -17.22 21.27
CA LEU A 83 11.05 -18.30 22.27
C LEU A 83 12.29 -19.18 22.15
N GLU A 84 12.77 -19.48 20.96
CA GLU A 84 14.02 -20.21 20.75
C GLU A 84 15.24 -19.44 21.21
N ARG A 85 15.26 -18.10 21.03
CA ARG A 85 16.35 -17.22 21.55
C ARG A 85 16.32 -17.09 23.07
N HIS A 86 15.16 -17.24 23.69
CA HIS A 86 14.96 -17.09 25.12
C HIS A 86 14.26 -18.30 25.77
N PRO A 87 14.83 -19.51 25.70
CA PRO A 87 14.15 -20.75 26.08
C PRO A 87 13.77 -20.85 27.56
N THR A 88 14.40 -20.05 28.42
CA THR A 88 14.14 -20.00 29.87
C THR A 88 13.45 -18.72 30.33
N ASP A 89 13.23 -17.75 29.43
CA ASP A 89 12.63 -16.46 29.75
C ASP A 89 11.52 -16.10 28.73
N VAL A 90 10.36 -16.73 28.94
CA VAL A 90 9.17 -16.53 28.09
C VAL A 90 8.70 -15.07 28.11
N ALA A 91 8.84 -14.38 29.25
CA ALA A 91 8.44 -12.99 29.36
C ALA A 91 9.26 -12.09 28.42
N LYS A 92 10.57 -12.33 28.36
CA LYS A 92 11.49 -11.62 27.45
C LYS A 92 11.19 -11.97 25.97
N ALA A 93 10.91 -13.24 25.67
CA ALA A 93 10.55 -13.67 24.32
C ALA A 93 9.30 -12.95 23.82
N ILE A 94 8.24 -12.89 24.63
CA ILE A 94 7.00 -12.20 24.29
C ILE A 94 7.22 -10.69 24.12
N ASP A 95 8.05 -10.08 24.96
CA ASP A 95 8.38 -8.66 24.86
C ASP A 95 9.15 -8.34 23.58
N GLU A 96 10.15 -9.15 23.23
CA GLU A 96 10.88 -9.02 21.97
C GLU A 96 9.96 -9.18 20.74
N TYR A 97 9.10 -10.19 20.73
CA TYR A 97 8.12 -10.43 19.70
C TYR A 97 7.24 -9.19 19.43
N GLN A 98 6.61 -8.64 20.48
CA GLN A 98 5.71 -7.50 20.29
C GLN A 98 6.45 -6.25 19.76
N HIS A 99 7.69 -6.00 20.20
CA HIS A 99 8.48 -4.86 19.73
C HIS A 99 8.95 -5.03 18.27
N ASP A 100 9.28 -6.26 17.85
CA ASP A 100 9.66 -6.54 16.46
C ASP A 100 8.47 -6.46 15.51
N ARG A 101 7.33 -7.03 15.92
CA ARG A 101 6.18 -7.14 15.03
C ARG A 101 5.31 -5.87 14.94
N LYS A 102 5.19 -5.11 16.02
CA LYS A 102 4.33 -3.91 16.07
C LYS A 102 4.60 -2.90 14.93
N PRO A 103 5.84 -2.52 14.63
CA PRO A 103 6.12 -1.60 13.51
C PRO A 103 5.71 -2.17 12.15
N ASN A 104 5.81 -3.48 11.97
CA ASN A 104 5.43 -4.18 10.73
C ASN A 104 3.91 -4.24 10.58
N ALA A 105 3.18 -4.58 11.64
CA ALA A 105 1.73 -4.59 11.68
C ALA A 105 1.14 -3.20 11.42
N ASP A 106 1.68 -2.15 12.03
CA ASP A 106 1.25 -0.78 11.78
C ASP A 106 1.53 -0.36 10.32
N ALA A 107 2.67 -0.76 9.77
CA ALA A 107 3.02 -0.44 8.39
C ALA A 107 2.07 -1.08 7.38
N ILE A 108 1.74 -2.37 7.54
CA ILE A 108 0.82 -3.05 6.62
C ILE A 108 -0.60 -2.53 6.77
N ALA A 109 -1.06 -2.22 7.98
CA ALA A 109 -2.36 -1.61 8.21
C ALA A 109 -2.49 -0.23 7.53
N ASP A 110 -1.45 0.62 7.61
CA ASP A 110 -1.42 1.90 6.90
C ASP A 110 -1.42 1.72 5.37
N MET A 111 -0.64 0.75 4.87
CA MET A 111 -0.58 0.47 3.44
C MET A 111 -1.92 -0.07 2.92
N ALA A 112 -2.62 -0.91 3.68
CA ALA A 112 -3.94 -1.43 3.31
C ALA A 112 -4.98 -0.30 3.20
N LEU A 113 -5.00 0.64 4.16
CA LEU A 113 -5.87 1.82 4.10
C LEU A 113 -5.51 2.74 2.92
N ALA A 114 -4.21 2.98 2.69
CA ALA A 114 -3.77 3.80 1.56
C ALA A 114 -4.16 3.16 0.22
N ASN A 115 -4.07 1.84 0.10
CA ASN A 115 -4.48 1.11 -1.11
C ASN A 115 -5.99 1.19 -1.35
N PHE A 116 -6.81 1.17 -0.30
CA PHE A 116 -8.25 1.43 -0.43
C PHE A 116 -8.54 2.78 -1.08
N VAL A 117 -7.92 3.85 -0.57
CA VAL A 117 -8.08 5.20 -1.15
C VAL A 117 -7.56 5.24 -2.59
N GLU A 118 -6.45 4.55 -2.87
CA GLU A 118 -5.89 4.45 -4.22
C GLU A 118 -6.87 3.76 -5.19
N MET A 119 -7.49 2.67 -4.77
CA MET A 119 -8.46 1.92 -5.58
C MET A 119 -9.75 2.72 -5.82
N CYS A 120 -10.24 3.45 -4.82
CA CYS A 120 -11.49 4.21 -4.93
C CYS A 120 -11.35 5.49 -5.74
N ASP A 121 -10.29 6.28 -5.52
CA ASP A 121 -10.20 7.66 -6.01
C ASP A 121 -9.13 7.85 -7.09
N LYS A 122 -7.94 7.25 -6.92
CA LYS A 122 -6.77 7.62 -7.71
C LYS A 122 -6.69 6.97 -9.08
N THR A 123 -7.34 5.84 -9.28
CA THR A 123 -7.31 5.09 -10.56
C THR A 123 -7.87 5.87 -11.75
N ALA A 124 -8.73 6.86 -11.49
CA ALA A 124 -9.27 7.76 -12.52
C ALA A 124 -8.29 8.87 -12.94
N HIS A 125 -7.32 9.25 -12.09
CA HIS A 125 -6.44 10.39 -12.34
C HIS A 125 -5.28 10.06 -13.30
N LEU A 126 -5.06 10.95 -14.30
CA LEU A 126 -3.99 10.78 -15.29
C LEU A 126 -2.59 10.80 -14.65
N SER A 127 -2.39 11.66 -13.65
CA SER A 127 -1.13 11.76 -12.90
C SER A 127 -0.75 10.44 -12.22
N PHE A 128 -1.74 9.74 -11.67
CA PHE A 128 -1.55 8.43 -11.07
C PHE A 128 -1.15 7.37 -12.11
N LYS A 129 -1.84 7.35 -13.26
CA LYS A 129 -1.51 6.43 -14.37
C LYS A 129 -0.12 6.67 -14.92
N LEU A 130 0.31 7.93 -15.02
CA LEU A 130 1.65 8.29 -15.44
C LEU A 130 2.70 7.85 -14.42
N LYS A 131 2.46 8.08 -13.11
CA LYS A 131 3.35 7.59 -12.06
C LYS A 131 3.52 6.07 -12.13
N LYS A 132 2.43 5.29 -12.25
CA LYS A 132 2.50 3.83 -12.38
C LYS A 132 3.31 3.38 -13.60
N LYS A 133 3.13 4.04 -14.75
CA LYS A 133 3.94 3.75 -15.96
C LYS A 133 5.43 4.03 -15.72
N LEU A 134 5.75 5.13 -15.03
CA LEU A 134 7.12 5.46 -14.66
C LEU A 134 7.72 4.42 -13.70
N ASP A 135 6.98 4.03 -12.65
CA ASP A 135 7.41 3.01 -11.69
C ASP A 135 7.73 1.68 -12.40
N HIS A 136 6.86 1.24 -13.33
CA HIS A 136 7.12 0.04 -14.13
C HIS A 136 8.31 0.19 -15.08
N ALA A 137 8.50 1.36 -15.71
CA ALA A 137 9.64 1.61 -16.56
C ALA A 137 10.95 1.58 -15.76
N LEU A 138 10.97 2.25 -14.60
CA LEU A 138 12.14 2.25 -13.70
C LEU A 138 12.47 0.85 -13.19
N ASN A 139 11.45 0.07 -12.81
CA ASN A 139 11.65 -1.32 -12.41
C ASN A 139 12.23 -2.17 -13.54
N ARG A 140 11.74 -1.98 -14.77
CA ARG A 140 12.27 -2.71 -15.95
C ARG A 140 13.73 -2.38 -16.24
N TRP A 141 14.15 -1.14 -16.03
CA TRP A 141 15.52 -0.68 -16.30
C TRP A 141 16.48 -0.94 -15.13
N MET A 142 15.96 -0.90 -13.90
CA MET A 142 16.72 -1.06 -12.66
C MET A 142 15.98 -1.96 -11.67
N PRO A 143 15.76 -3.26 -11.96
CA PRO A 143 14.88 -4.14 -11.21
C PRO A 143 15.29 -4.35 -9.74
N ASN A 144 16.57 -4.18 -9.41
CA ASN A 144 17.07 -4.29 -8.04
C ASN A 144 17.00 -2.98 -7.25
N ALA A 145 16.99 -1.83 -7.95
CA ALA A 145 16.98 -0.52 -7.33
C ALA A 145 15.54 0.00 -7.12
N PHE A 146 14.68 -0.16 -8.14
CA PHE A 146 13.29 0.31 -8.12
C PHE A 146 12.33 -0.88 -8.16
N VAL A 147 11.87 -1.31 -6.99
CA VAL A 147 10.87 -2.38 -6.87
C VAL A 147 9.54 -1.75 -6.43
N PRO A 148 8.44 -1.95 -7.17
CA PRO A 148 7.13 -1.46 -6.79
C PRO A 148 6.74 -1.91 -5.38
N LEU A 149 6.05 -1.04 -4.62
CA LEU A 149 5.65 -1.35 -3.25
C LEU A 149 4.80 -2.63 -3.17
N TYR A 150 3.91 -2.82 -4.13
CA TYR A 150 3.07 -4.01 -4.20
C TYR A 150 3.92 -5.29 -4.30
N ASP A 151 4.96 -5.28 -5.15
CA ASP A 151 5.84 -6.43 -5.34
C ASP A 151 6.68 -6.70 -4.08
N LEU A 152 7.17 -5.63 -3.42
CA LEU A 152 7.89 -5.76 -2.14
C LEU A 152 7.03 -6.42 -1.06
N VAL A 153 5.75 -6.05 -0.98
CA VAL A 153 4.84 -6.53 0.06
C VAL A 153 4.30 -7.92 -0.26
N SER A 154 3.98 -8.20 -1.54
CA SER A 154 3.26 -9.42 -1.92
C SER A 154 4.17 -10.59 -2.34
N PHE A 155 5.40 -10.31 -2.79
CA PHE A 155 6.27 -11.31 -3.39
C PHE A 155 7.67 -11.38 -2.76
N THR A 156 7.89 -10.72 -1.62
CA THR A 156 9.17 -10.80 -0.91
C THR A 156 8.94 -11.00 0.59
N THR A 157 9.99 -11.47 1.28
CA THR A 157 10.03 -11.60 2.73
C THR A 157 10.59 -10.35 3.44
N VAL A 158 10.64 -9.22 2.73
CA VAL A 158 11.09 -7.95 3.31
C VAL A 158 10.05 -7.47 4.34
N PRO A 159 10.44 -7.22 5.60
CA PRO A 159 9.52 -6.73 6.63
C PRO A 159 8.72 -5.50 6.16
N TYR A 160 7.42 -5.45 6.45
CA TYR A 160 6.51 -4.42 5.92
C TYR A 160 6.95 -2.99 6.21
N ALA A 161 7.50 -2.73 7.39
CA ALA A 161 8.05 -1.42 7.73
C ALA A 161 9.23 -1.04 6.82
N LYS A 162 10.12 -1.99 6.52
CA LYS A 162 11.26 -1.79 5.61
C LYS A 162 10.80 -1.63 4.17
N ALA A 163 9.84 -2.43 3.71
CA ALA A 163 9.25 -2.32 2.37
C ALA A 163 8.64 -0.91 2.15
N ARG A 164 7.85 -0.45 3.11
CA ARG A 164 7.27 0.91 3.11
C ARG A 164 8.34 2.01 3.10
N ALA A 165 9.37 1.90 3.94
CA ALA A 165 10.45 2.86 3.99
C ALA A 165 11.25 2.91 2.67
N ARG A 166 11.51 1.73 2.06
CA ARG A 166 12.17 1.62 0.76
C ARG A 166 11.36 2.30 -0.34
N ALA A 167 10.05 2.02 -0.43
CA ALA A 167 9.19 2.64 -1.42
C ALA A 167 9.13 4.17 -1.26
N ARG A 168 8.99 4.68 -0.04
CA ARG A 168 9.04 6.14 0.23
C ARG A 168 10.37 6.78 -0.18
N ARG A 169 11.48 6.08 0.01
CA ARG A 169 12.80 6.55 -0.45
C ARG A 169 12.87 6.61 -1.97
N GLN A 170 12.36 5.58 -2.66
CA GLN A 170 12.29 5.55 -4.12
C GLN A 170 11.44 6.72 -4.65
N ASP A 171 10.25 6.95 -4.09
CA ASP A 171 9.39 8.06 -4.47
C ASP A 171 10.08 9.43 -4.30
N ARG A 172 10.81 9.63 -3.20
CA ARG A 172 11.60 10.86 -2.98
C ARG A 172 12.69 11.04 -4.02
N LEU A 173 13.46 10.01 -4.31
CA LEU A 173 14.51 10.06 -5.33
C LEU A 173 13.97 10.44 -6.71
N VAL A 174 12.81 9.88 -7.10
CA VAL A 174 12.14 10.23 -8.36
C VAL A 174 11.68 11.68 -8.35
N LEU A 175 11.10 12.15 -7.24
CA LEU A 175 10.66 13.54 -7.10
C LEU A 175 11.85 14.51 -7.17
N ASP A 176 12.93 14.23 -6.44
CA ASP A 176 14.14 15.06 -6.42
C ASP A 176 14.77 15.14 -7.81
N ALA A 177 14.86 14.01 -8.52
CA ALA A 177 15.35 13.97 -9.89
C ALA A 177 14.45 14.77 -10.85
N ALA A 178 13.12 14.69 -10.70
CA ALA A 178 12.18 15.45 -11.52
C ALA A 178 12.30 16.96 -11.27
N ILE A 179 12.47 17.39 -10.01
CA ILE A 179 12.69 18.79 -9.63
C ILE A 179 14.02 19.29 -10.23
N ALA A 180 15.10 18.52 -10.08
CA ALA A 180 16.41 18.89 -10.62
C ALA A 180 16.39 19.03 -12.15
N LEU A 181 15.73 18.11 -12.85
CA LEU A 181 15.55 18.19 -14.30
C LEU A 181 14.73 19.40 -14.71
N GLY A 182 13.62 19.69 -14.00
CA GLY A 182 12.81 20.88 -14.24
C GLY A 182 13.60 22.17 -14.07
N ALA A 183 14.38 22.29 -13.01
CA ALA A 183 15.25 23.44 -12.79
C ALA A 183 16.29 23.60 -13.91
N LEU A 184 16.91 22.51 -14.35
CA LEU A 184 17.87 22.52 -15.45
C LEU A 184 17.22 23.00 -16.77
N LEU A 185 16.01 22.54 -17.07
CA LEU A 185 15.27 22.95 -18.27
C LEU A 185 14.91 24.46 -18.22
N VAL A 186 14.52 24.99 -17.07
CA VAL A 186 14.26 26.43 -16.90
C VAL A 186 15.52 27.25 -17.14
N VAL A 187 16.66 26.85 -16.57
CA VAL A 187 17.94 27.53 -16.78
C VAL A 187 18.38 27.47 -18.26
N ALA A 188 18.24 26.31 -18.90
CA ALA A 188 18.55 26.15 -20.32
C ALA A 188 17.66 27.05 -21.20
N ALA A 189 16.34 27.11 -20.91
CA ALA A 189 15.40 27.96 -21.63
C ALA A 189 15.73 29.44 -21.46
N ALA A 190 16.08 29.88 -20.25
CA ALA A 190 16.50 31.27 -19.98
C ALA A 190 17.79 31.63 -20.74
N PHE A 191 18.75 30.71 -20.78
CA PHE A 191 20.00 30.91 -21.50
C PHE A 191 19.80 31.00 -23.02
N VAL A 192 18.96 30.14 -23.60
CA VAL A 192 18.58 30.19 -25.01
C VAL A 192 17.83 31.47 -25.34
N GLY A 193 16.87 31.88 -24.48
CA GLY A 193 16.12 33.12 -24.64
C GLY A 193 17.02 34.35 -24.63
N ASP A 194 17.97 34.44 -23.71
CA ASP A 194 18.95 35.55 -23.63
C ASP A 194 19.83 35.59 -24.90
N ARG A 195 20.27 34.43 -25.40
CA ARG A 195 21.03 34.37 -26.66
C ARG A 195 20.25 34.82 -27.89
N LEU A 196 18.97 34.45 -27.97
CA LEU A 196 18.10 34.85 -29.09
C LEU A 196 17.82 36.36 -29.07
N LEU A 197 17.66 36.95 -27.89
CA LEU A 197 17.45 38.39 -27.72
C LEU A 197 18.72 39.23 -28.03
N ARG A 198 19.90 38.64 -27.83
CA ARG A 198 21.20 39.30 -28.10
C ARG A 198 21.75 39.03 -29.52
N ALA A 199 21.09 38.18 -30.30
CA ALA A 199 21.51 37.95 -31.69
C ALA A 199 21.36 39.27 -32.50
N PRO A 200 22.43 39.82 -33.14
CA PRO A 200 22.31 41.01 -33.93
C PRO A 200 21.37 40.78 -35.10
N GLY A 201 20.34 41.61 -35.18
CA GLY A 201 19.37 41.53 -36.29
C GLY A 201 20.14 41.60 -37.59
N SER A 202 19.98 40.61 -38.46
CA SER A 202 20.38 40.70 -39.84
C SER A 202 19.54 41.78 -40.48
N THR A 203 20.11 43.00 -40.52
CA THR A 203 19.58 44.06 -41.38
C THR A 203 19.77 43.66 -42.83
N PRO A 204 18.78 43.81 -43.69
CA PRO A 204 18.85 43.47 -45.11
C PRO A 204 19.83 44.36 -45.90
#